data_3d6b599b976bb4b4ab7a9068f3ed6df2
#
_entry.id   3d6b599b976bb4b4ab7a9068f3ed6df2
#
_cell.length_a   1.000
_cell.length_b   1.000
_cell.length_c   1.000
_cell.angle_alpha   90.00
_cell.angle_beta   90.00
_cell.angle_gamma   90.00
#
_symmetry.space_group_name_H-M   'P 1'
#
loop_
_entity.id
_entity.type
_entity.pdbx_description
1 polymer ?
#
loop_
_entity_poly.entity_id
_entity_poly.type
_entity_poly.pdbx_seq_one_letter_code
_entity_poly.pdbx_strand_id
1 'polypeptide(L)'
;KLIDKKKNTAKVAFNSDLQKIYSTVTQKSFTAAETLIKNLIDFGRSIRLILDTYFPIVARRLGDHWVSDKLTFAEVTLALANLQLLNSKFEPLYLSGLKSSQIRSKILLVVPTGEDHTFGAISVARKLRSMGTQTILLLDYQNKELEDLILGETLDLIGISSGNNFMTEKINALSTFLTSRIGKKTPIALGGNLV
;
A
#
# COMPACT_ATOMS: atom_id res chain seq x y z
N LYS A 1 29.99 22.21 -7.59
CA LYS A 1 30.80 21.25 -6.80
C LYS A 1 30.20 20.91 -5.42
N LEU A 2 29.76 21.88 -4.58
CA LEU A 2 29.15 21.60 -3.26
C LEU A 2 27.75 20.99 -3.38
N ILE A 3 26.94 21.45 -4.33
CA ILE A 3 25.58 20.92 -4.61
C ILE A 3 25.66 19.49 -5.14
N ASP A 4 26.61 19.20 -6.01
CA ASP A 4 26.81 17.86 -6.57
C ASP A 4 27.28 16.87 -5.50
N LYS A 5 28.15 17.29 -4.59
CA LYS A 5 28.60 16.49 -3.46
C LYS A 5 27.46 16.17 -2.49
N LYS A 6 26.57 17.14 -2.19
CA LYS A 6 25.38 16.93 -1.35
C LYS A 6 24.37 15.96 -2.02
N LYS A 7 24.12 16.10 -3.33
CA LYS A 7 23.25 15.20 -4.08
C LYS A 7 23.79 13.76 -4.09
N ASN A 8 25.10 13.61 -4.27
CA ASN A 8 25.73 12.29 -4.28
C ASN A 8 25.66 11.63 -2.89
N THR A 9 25.92 12.37 -1.82
CA THR A 9 25.81 11.87 -0.44
C THR A 9 24.37 11.45 -0.12
N ALA A 10 23.37 12.24 -0.51
CA ALA A 10 21.96 11.91 -0.31
C ALA A 10 21.55 10.63 -1.07
N LYS A 11 22.02 10.46 -2.31
CA LYS A 11 21.77 9.25 -3.12
C LYS A 11 22.41 8.00 -2.51
N VAL A 12 23.62 8.13 -1.99
CA VAL A 12 24.33 7.03 -1.32
C VAL A 12 23.59 6.61 -0.05
N ALA A 13 23.16 7.57 0.78
CA ALA A 13 22.39 7.30 2.00
C ALA A 13 21.04 6.66 1.68
N PHE A 14 20.33 7.13 0.65
CA PHE A 14 19.07 6.57 0.18
C PHE A 14 19.21 5.09 -0.23
N ASN A 15 20.22 4.77 -1.04
CA ASN A 15 20.46 3.39 -1.48
C ASN A 15 20.89 2.48 -0.31
N SER A 16 21.66 3.00 0.64
CA SER A 16 22.05 2.28 1.86
C SER A 16 20.84 1.94 2.72
N ASP A 17 19.91 2.88 2.92
CA ASP A 17 18.69 2.67 3.70
C ASP A 17 17.79 1.60 3.03
N LEU A 18 17.61 1.69 1.70
CA LEU A 18 16.87 0.68 0.92
C LEU A 18 17.47 -0.71 1.06
N GLN A 19 18.80 -0.82 0.96
CA GLN A 19 19.48 -2.11 1.09
C GLN A 19 19.34 -2.70 2.49
N LYS A 20 19.41 -1.87 3.53
CA LYS A 20 19.20 -2.29 4.93
C LYS A 20 17.77 -2.79 5.14
N ILE A 21 16.76 -2.04 4.68
CA ILE A 21 15.36 -2.47 4.81
C ILE A 21 15.16 -3.80 4.08
N TYR A 22 15.61 -3.90 2.81
CA TYR A 22 15.49 -5.12 2.01
C TYR A 22 16.11 -6.32 2.73
N SER A 23 17.38 -6.23 3.14
CA SER A 23 18.08 -7.34 3.81
C SER A 23 17.40 -7.75 5.11
N THR A 24 16.91 -6.78 5.88
CA THR A 24 16.30 -7.05 7.18
C THR A 24 14.93 -7.73 7.05
N VAL A 25 14.09 -7.31 6.10
CA VAL A 25 12.78 -7.96 5.90
C VAL A 25 12.91 -9.37 5.31
N THR A 26 13.97 -9.65 4.54
CA THR A 26 14.25 -10.98 3.99
C THR A 26 14.86 -11.95 5.02
N GLN A 27 15.44 -11.44 6.12
CA GLN A 27 16.02 -12.26 7.21
C GLN A 27 14.97 -12.91 8.13
N LYS A 28 13.69 -12.76 7.85
CA LYS A 28 12.58 -13.35 8.62
C LYS A 28 12.43 -12.81 10.05
N SER A 29 13.09 -11.69 10.40
CA SER A 29 13.02 -11.08 11.74
C SER A 29 12.21 -9.78 11.72
N PHE A 30 10.93 -9.86 12.11
CA PHE A 30 10.06 -8.68 12.25
C PHE A 30 10.64 -7.67 13.26
N THR A 31 11.13 -8.15 14.41
CA THR A 31 11.68 -7.29 15.47
C THR A 31 12.91 -6.50 15.00
N ALA A 32 13.80 -7.14 14.23
CA ALA A 32 14.97 -6.46 13.67
C ALA A 32 14.55 -5.39 12.65
N ALA A 33 13.55 -5.71 11.81
CA ALA A 33 13.01 -4.76 10.85
C ALA A 33 12.34 -3.57 11.53
N GLU A 34 11.55 -3.81 12.58
CA GLU A 34 10.94 -2.76 13.41
C GLU A 34 12.01 -1.84 14.03
N THR A 35 13.04 -2.43 14.63
CA THR A 35 14.14 -1.68 15.23
C THR A 35 14.87 -0.82 14.18
N LEU A 36 15.10 -1.37 12.98
CA LEU A 36 15.70 -0.60 11.89
C LEU A 36 14.84 0.61 11.50
N ILE A 37 13.53 0.45 11.39
CA ILE A 37 12.64 1.57 11.03
C ILE A 37 12.68 2.66 12.12
N LYS A 38 12.64 2.28 13.41
CA LYS A 38 12.78 3.22 14.53
C LYS A 38 14.10 3.99 14.42
N ASN A 39 15.20 3.29 14.23
CA ASN A 39 16.52 3.93 14.07
C ASN A 39 16.56 4.90 12.88
N LEU A 40 15.97 4.54 11.73
CA LEU A 40 15.90 5.45 10.58
C LEU A 40 15.13 6.73 10.91
N ILE A 41 14.04 6.63 11.67
CA ILE A 41 13.26 7.78 12.13
C ILE A 41 14.10 8.64 13.09
N ASP A 42 14.78 8.03 14.06
CA ASP A 42 15.65 8.71 15.03
C ASP A 42 16.82 9.42 14.33
N PHE A 43 17.31 8.86 13.22
CA PHE A 43 18.30 9.49 12.35
C PHE A 43 17.73 10.52 11.36
N GLY A 44 16.47 10.94 11.55
CA GLY A 44 15.83 12.04 10.82
C GLY A 44 15.18 11.64 9.48
N ARG A 45 14.97 10.35 9.21
CA ARG A 45 14.15 9.94 8.05
C ARG A 45 12.67 10.15 8.39
N SER A 46 11.94 10.85 7.54
CA SER A 46 10.51 11.01 7.76
C SER A 46 9.79 9.67 7.58
N ILE A 47 8.80 9.41 8.42
CA ILE A 47 7.95 8.21 8.27
C ILE A 47 7.27 8.17 6.90
N ARG A 48 6.93 9.33 6.31
CA ARG A 48 6.37 9.42 4.95
C ARG A 48 7.35 8.93 3.89
N LEU A 49 8.64 9.29 3.98
CA LEU A 49 9.68 8.77 3.08
C LEU A 49 9.78 7.25 3.17
N ILE A 50 9.74 6.70 4.39
CA ILE A 50 9.86 5.27 4.61
C ILE A 50 8.66 4.52 4.02
N LEU A 51 7.44 4.90 4.38
CA LEU A 51 6.25 4.17 3.98
C LEU A 51 5.81 4.45 2.53
N ASP A 52 6.03 5.67 2.01
CA ASP A 52 5.56 6.05 0.66
C ASP A 52 6.62 5.83 -0.43
N THR A 53 7.90 5.70 -0.05
CA THR A 53 8.97 5.56 -1.03
C THR A 53 9.81 4.30 -0.82
N TYR A 54 10.37 4.09 0.38
CA TYR A 54 11.24 2.94 0.60
C TYR A 54 10.48 1.62 0.51
N PHE A 55 9.33 1.50 1.18
CA PHE A 55 8.56 0.25 1.19
C PHE A 55 8.07 -0.19 -0.19
N PRO A 56 7.47 0.68 -1.03
CA PRO A 56 7.11 0.30 -2.39
C PRO A 56 8.30 -0.13 -3.26
N ILE A 57 9.45 0.54 -3.12
CA ILE A 57 10.67 0.14 -3.86
C ILE A 57 11.15 -1.23 -3.40
N VAL A 58 11.18 -1.48 -2.09
CA VAL A 58 11.58 -2.77 -1.53
C VAL A 58 10.59 -3.88 -1.95
N ALA A 59 9.28 -3.62 -1.89
CA ALA A 59 8.27 -4.57 -2.32
C ALA A 59 8.42 -4.95 -3.81
N ARG A 60 8.64 -3.96 -4.69
CA ARG A 60 8.92 -4.23 -6.11
C ARG A 60 10.17 -5.07 -6.28
N ARG A 61 11.27 -4.72 -5.61
CA ARG A 61 12.53 -5.49 -5.68
C ARG A 61 12.37 -6.93 -5.19
N LEU A 62 11.53 -7.18 -4.18
CA LEU A 62 11.21 -8.54 -3.74
C LEU A 62 10.51 -9.32 -4.86
N GLY A 63 9.55 -8.72 -5.55
CA GLY A 63 8.90 -9.30 -6.72
C GLY A 63 9.87 -9.59 -7.87
N ASP A 64 10.75 -8.64 -8.22
CA ASP A 64 11.77 -8.80 -9.25
C ASP A 64 12.74 -9.95 -8.93
N HIS A 65 13.09 -10.10 -7.64
CA HIS A 65 13.97 -11.17 -7.19
C HIS A 65 13.27 -12.53 -7.19
N TRP A 66 11.97 -12.58 -6.91
CA TRP A 66 11.19 -13.82 -7.08
C TRP A 66 11.09 -14.22 -8.55
N VAL A 67 10.73 -13.32 -9.45
CA VAL A 67 10.64 -13.58 -10.89
C VAL A 67 11.99 -14.03 -11.48
N SER A 68 13.12 -13.58 -10.92
CA SER A 68 14.49 -13.96 -11.32
C SER A 68 15.08 -15.10 -10.52
N ASP A 69 14.29 -15.90 -9.82
CA ASP A 69 14.68 -17.07 -9.01
C ASP A 69 15.74 -16.79 -7.93
N LYS A 70 15.89 -15.51 -7.50
CA LYS A 70 16.81 -15.12 -6.43
C LYS A 70 16.19 -15.27 -5.04
N LEU A 71 14.88 -15.34 -4.95
CA LEU A 71 14.10 -15.61 -3.76
C LEU A 71 13.08 -16.70 -4.07
N THR A 72 12.86 -17.58 -3.10
CA THR A 72 11.76 -18.55 -3.15
C THR A 72 10.43 -17.88 -2.89
N PHE A 73 9.31 -18.52 -3.27
CA PHE A 73 7.97 -18.05 -2.95
C PHE A 73 7.76 -17.82 -1.44
N ALA A 74 8.27 -18.73 -0.61
CA ALA A 74 8.15 -18.60 0.84
C ALA A 74 8.92 -17.37 1.38
N GLU A 75 10.10 -17.09 0.85
CA GLU A 75 10.90 -15.93 1.28
C GLU A 75 10.26 -14.61 0.88
N VAL A 76 9.76 -14.50 -0.36
CA VAL A 76 9.11 -13.26 -0.80
C VAL A 76 7.79 -13.03 -0.04
N THR A 77 7.01 -14.09 0.18
CA THR A 77 5.76 -14.00 0.95
C THR A 77 6.01 -13.51 2.37
N LEU A 78 7.00 -14.10 3.05
CA LEU A 78 7.34 -13.69 4.41
C LEU A 78 7.89 -12.26 4.48
N ALA A 79 8.73 -11.86 3.51
CA ALA A 79 9.27 -10.50 3.45
C ALA A 79 8.16 -9.46 3.21
N LEU A 80 7.21 -9.76 2.32
CA LEU A 80 6.05 -8.90 2.08
C LEU A 80 5.13 -8.83 3.31
N ALA A 81 4.92 -9.94 4.02
CA ALA A 81 4.16 -9.95 5.28
C ALA A 81 4.84 -9.05 6.33
N ASN A 82 6.16 -9.11 6.46
CA ASN A 82 6.92 -8.20 7.34
C ASN A 82 6.71 -6.74 6.95
N LEU A 83 6.76 -6.39 5.66
CA LEU A 83 6.50 -5.02 5.19
C LEU A 83 5.07 -4.58 5.50
N GLN A 84 4.06 -5.44 5.33
CA GLN A 84 2.67 -5.13 5.67
C GLN A 84 2.48 -4.90 7.16
N LEU A 85 3.07 -5.74 8.00
CA LEU A 85 3.03 -5.57 9.47
C LEU A 85 3.70 -4.26 9.91
N LEU A 86 4.87 -3.92 9.34
CA LEU A 86 5.55 -2.64 9.61
C LEU A 86 4.68 -1.47 9.15
N ASN A 87 4.06 -1.59 7.99
CA ASN A 87 3.17 -0.58 7.44
C ASN A 87 2.01 -0.29 8.41
N SER A 88 1.33 -1.33 8.89
CA SER A 88 0.25 -1.21 9.87
C SER A 88 0.73 -0.65 11.20
N LYS A 89 1.89 -1.09 11.68
CA LYS A 89 2.45 -0.65 12.97
C LYS A 89 2.82 0.84 12.97
N PHE A 90 3.34 1.35 11.87
CA PHE A 90 3.77 2.74 11.75
C PHE A 90 2.72 3.69 11.14
N GLU A 91 1.56 3.18 10.72
CA GLU A 91 0.46 4.00 10.21
C GLU A 91 -0.02 5.07 11.21
N PRO A 92 -0.19 4.79 12.52
CA PRO A 92 -0.56 5.83 13.48
C PRO A 92 0.42 6.99 13.53
N LEU A 93 1.73 6.71 13.46
CA LEU A 93 2.76 7.74 13.42
C LEU A 93 2.69 8.53 12.09
N TYR A 94 2.42 7.85 10.99
CA TYR A 94 2.25 8.50 9.69
C TYR A 94 1.06 9.47 9.68
N LEU A 95 -0.01 9.14 10.39
CA LEU A 95 -1.24 9.93 10.48
C LEU A 95 -1.21 10.98 11.59
N SER A 96 -0.32 10.89 12.57
CA SER A 96 -0.26 11.75 13.76
C SER A 96 -0.06 13.25 13.48
N GLY A 97 0.48 13.60 12.33
CA GLY A 97 0.70 14.99 11.90
C GLY A 97 -0.52 15.64 11.23
N LEU A 98 -1.63 14.92 11.10
CA LEU A 98 -2.84 15.44 10.48
C LEU A 98 -3.63 16.26 11.50
N LYS A 99 -3.81 17.54 11.23
CA LYS A 99 -4.84 18.30 11.92
C LYS A 99 -6.18 17.61 11.62
N SER A 100 -7.02 17.45 12.64
CA SER A 100 -8.41 16.98 12.49
C SER A 100 -9.17 17.96 11.59
N SER A 101 -8.91 17.90 10.31
CA SER A 101 -9.72 18.57 9.29
C SER A 101 -10.97 17.73 9.10
N GLN A 102 -12.11 18.37 8.98
CA GLN A 102 -13.38 17.70 8.70
C GLN A 102 -13.17 16.67 7.58
N ILE A 103 -13.65 15.46 7.81
CA ILE A 103 -13.67 14.40 6.78
C ILE A 103 -14.43 14.98 5.59
N ARG A 104 -13.73 15.09 4.46
CA ARG A 104 -14.26 15.76 3.26
C ARG A 104 -14.90 14.78 2.29
N SER A 105 -14.49 13.53 2.33
CA SER A 105 -14.92 12.51 1.36
C SER A 105 -14.84 11.13 1.98
N LYS A 106 -15.80 10.25 1.62
CA LYS A 106 -15.80 8.83 1.97
C LYS A 106 -15.48 8.01 0.74
N ILE A 107 -14.39 7.24 0.81
CA ILE A 107 -13.87 6.45 -0.29
C ILE A 107 -13.86 4.97 0.11
N LEU A 108 -14.37 4.12 -0.78
CA LEU A 108 -14.22 2.67 -0.68
C LEU A 108 -13.13 2.21 -1.64
N LEU A 109 -12.10 1.54 -1.13
CA LEU A 109 -11.14 0.79 -1.95
C LEU A 109 -11.43 -0.70 -1.84
N VAL A 110 -11.63 -1.34 -2.97
CA VAL A 110 -11.93 -2.78 -3.06
C VAL A 110 -10.80 -3.47 -3.79
N VAL A 111 -10.30 -4.55 -3.23
CA VAL A 111 -9.40 -5.47 -3.91
C VAL A 111 -10.20 -6.72 -4.26
N PRO A 112 -10.29 -7.14 -5.55
CA PRO A 112 -11.08 -8.29 -5.94
C PRO A 112 -10.69 -9.56 -5.18
N THR A 113 -11.66 -10.37 -4.78
CA THR A 113 -11.43 -11.62 -4.04
C THR A 113 -10.48 -12.54 -4.81
N GLY A 114 -9.44 -13.02 -4.13
CA GLY A 114 -8.37 -13.85 -4.70
C GLY A 114 -7.27 -13.05 -5.40
N GLU A 115 -7.23 -11.72 -5.21
CA GLU A 115 -6.06 -10.91 -5.58
C GLU A 115 -5.10 -10.82 -4.39
N ASP A 116 -3.89 -11.33 -4.56
CA ASP A 116 -2.88 -11.38 -3.50
C ASP A 116 -2.03 -10.09 -3.42
N HIS A 117 -2.10 -9.22 -4.46
CA HIS A 117 -1.31 -7.99 -4.54
C HIS A 117 -1.95 -6.84 -3.75
N THR A 118 -2.09 -7.00 -2.45
CA THR A 118 -2.80 -6.05 -1.57
C THR A 118 -1.94 -4.87 -1.10
N PHE A 119 -0.60 -4.97 -1.16
CA PHE A 119 0.31 -3.95 -0.64
C PHE A 119 0.09 -2.56 -1.26
N GLY A 120 -0.18 -2.50 -2.56
CA GLY A 120 -0.49 -1.27 -3.27
C GLY A 120 -1.76 -0.61 -2.74
N ALA A 121 -2.84 -1.38 -2.60
CA ALA A 121 -4.12 -0.90 -2.08
C ALA A 121 -4.01 -0.36 -0.64
N ILE A 122 -3.30 -1.08 0.23
CA ILE A 122 -3.01 -0.65 1.61
C ILE A 122 -2.27 0.69 1.62
N SER A 123 -1.26 0.84 0.76
CA SER A 123 -0.48 2.08 0.66
C SER A 123 -1.34 3.26 0.16
N VAL A 124 -2.21 3.03 -0.84
CA VAL A 124 -3.15 4.03 -1.35
C VAL A 124 -4.17 4.42 -0.28
N ALA A 125 -4.76 3.45 0.44
CA ALA A 125 -5.71 3.72 1.51
C ALA A 125 -5.11 4.62 2.59
N ARG A 126 -3.89 4.31 3.06
CA ARG A 126 -3.16 5.15 4.01
C ARG A 126 -2.94 6.56 3.44
N LYS A 127 -2.52 6.67 2.18
CA LYS A 127 -2.29 7.97 1.53
C LYS A 127 -3.56 8.80 1.48
N LEU A 128 -4.68 8.22 1.09
CA LEU A 128 -5.98 8.88 1.06
C LEU A 128 -6.40 9.35 2.46
N ARG A 129 -6.27 8.50 3.49
CA ARG A 129 -6.52 8.88 4.89
C ARG A 129 -5.65 10.07 5.29
N SER A 130 -4.39 10.10 4.87
CA SER A 130 -3.50 11.22 5.13
C SER A 130 -3.90 12.54 4.46
N MET A 131 -4.79 12.49 3.48
CA MET A 131 -5.35 13.65 2.80
C MET A 131 -6.69 14.10 3.41
N GLY A 132 -7.11 13.47 4.51
CA GLY A 132 -8.35 13.82 5.23
C GLY A 132 -9.59 13.11 4.69
N THR A 133 -9.44 11.97 4.00
CA THR A 133 -10.57 11.15 3.58
C THR A 133 -10.89 10.06 4.59
N GLN A 134 -12.16 9.71 4.75
CA GLN A 134 -12.58 8.47 5.36
C GLN A 134 -12.44 7.36 4.32
N THR A 135 -11.39 6.55 4.42
CA THR A 135 -11.13 5.49 3.45
C THR A 135 -11.36 4.13 4.08
N ILE A 136 -12.34 3.41 3.54
CA ILE A 136 -12.62 2.00 3.84
C ILE A 136 -11.82 1.17 2.85
N LEU A 137 -11.03 0.22 3.34
CA LEU A 137 -10.30 -0.74 2.52
C LEU A 137 -10.90 -2.12 2.72
N LEU A 138 -11.40 -2.71 1.64
CA LEU A 138 -12.04 -4.01 1.64
C LEU A 138 -11.16 -5.03 0.94
N LEU A 139 -10.66 -5.98 1.70
CA LEU A 139 -9.82 -7.09 1.24
C LEU A 139 -10.51 -8.40 1.60
N ASP A 140 -10.44 -9.40 0.72
CA ASP A 140 -10.97 -10.76 0.96
C ASP A 140 -12.39 -10.77 1.54
N TYR A 141 -13.29 -10.06 0.90
CA TYR A 141 -14.66 -9.83 1.34
C TYR A 141 -15.64 -10.84 0.77
N GLN A 142 -16.80 -10.99 1.45
CA GLN A 142 -17.97 -11.68 0.91
C GLN A 142 -18.84 -10.68 0.12
N ASN A 143 -19.50 -11.16 -0.95
CA ASN A 143 -20.37 -10.30 -1.78
C ASN A 143 -21.44 -9.57 -0.97
N LYS A 144 -22.00 -10.24 0.06
CA LYS A 144 -22.99 -9.61 0.94
C LYS A 144 -22.40 -8.46 1.75
N GLU A 145 -21.19 -8.61 2.27
CA GLU A 145 -20.49 -7.55 3.01
C GLU A 145 -20.27 -6.31 2.13
N LEU A 146 -19.82 -6.52 0.89
CA LEU A 146 -19.69 -5.44 -0.08
C LEU A 146 -21.04 -4.79 -0.38
N GLU A 147 -22.08 -5.57 -0.60
CA GLU A 147 -23.44 -5.07 -0.89
C GLU A 147 -24.00 -4.25 0.28
N ASP A 148 -23.92 -4.77 1.49
CA ASP A 148 -24.38 -4.07 2.71
C ASP A 148 -23.64 -2.74 2.89
N LEU A 149 -22.35 -2.71 2.60
CA LEU A 149 -21.54 -1.50 2.70
C LEU A 149 -21.93 -0.45 1.65
N ILE A 150 -22.07 -0.83 0.39
CA ILE A 150 -22.41 0.13 -0.68
C ILE A 150 -23.85 0.64 -0.60
N LEU A 151 -24.76 -0.12 0.00
CA LEU A 151 -26.15 0.29 0.22
C LEU A 151 -26.32 1.12 1.52
N GLY A 152 -25.49 0.83 2.53
CA GLY A 152 -25.56 1.51 3.83
C GLY A 152 -24.77 2.83 3.91
N GLU A 153 -23.88 3.10 2.94
CA GLU A 153 -22.97 4.24 2.99
C GLU A 153 -23.11 5.16 1.79
N THR A 154 -23.00 6.46 2.02
CA THR A 154 -22.87 7.44 0.94
C THR A 154 -21.38 7.54 0.58
N LEU A 155 -21.01 7.01 -0.58
CA LEU A 155 -19.64 6.98 -1.07
C LEU A 155 -19.43 8.04 -2.14
N ASP A 156 -18.33 8.80 -2.03
CA ASP A 156 -17.94 9.81 -3.03
C ASP A 156 -17.11 9.19 -4.17
N LEU A 157 -16.43 8.05 -3.90
CA LEU A 157 -15.61 7.33 -4.89
C LEU A 157 -15.50 5.86 -4.49
N ILE A 158 -15.52 4.98 -5.47
CA ILE A 158 -15.11 3.58 -5.31
C ILE A 158 -13.86 3.34 -6.15
N GLY A 159 -12.78 2.88 -5.52
CA GLY A 159 -11.56 2.44 -6.20
C GLY A 159 -11.50 0.92 -6.25
N ILE A 160 -11.21 0.36 -7.42
CA ILE A 160 -10.88 -1.07 -7.57
C ILE A 160 -9.39 -1.16 -7.81
N SER A 161 -8.67 -1.89 -6.96
CA SER A 161 -7.22 -2.07 -7.06
C SER A 161 -6.87 -3.51 -7.38
N SER A 162 -6.10 -3.73 -8.45
CA SER A 162 -5.56 -5.05 -8.80
C SER A 162 -4.13 -4.92 -9.31
N GLY A 163 -3.27 -5.83 -8.90
CA GLY A 163 -1.87 -5.92 -9.34
C GLY A 163 -1.65 -6.91 -10.47
N ASN A 164 -2.70 -7.59 -10.95
CA ASN A 164 -2.57 -8.74 -11.85
C ASN A 164 -3.56 -8.66 -13.03
N ASN A 165 -3.04 -8.74 -14.25
CA ASN A 165 -3.83 -8.75 -15.49
C ASN A 165 -4.76 -9.97 -15.62
N PHE A 166 -4.47 -11.08 -14.93
CA PHE A 166 -5.35 -12.27 -14.89
C PHE A 166 -6.67 -12.03 -14.15
N MET A 167 -6.81 -10.89 -13.45
CA MET A 167 -8.02 -10.50 -12.73
C MET A 167 -9.04 -9.73 -13.56
N THR A 168 -8.81 -9.55 -14.88
CA THR A 168 -9.66 -8.73 -15.76
C THR A 168 -11.13 -9.14 -15.70
N GLU A 169 -11.43 -10.43 -15.74
CA GLU A 169 -12.82 -10.93 -15.65
C GLU A 169 -13.47 -10.59 -14.30
N LYS A 170 -12.74 -10.77 -13.20
CA LYS A 170 -13.23 -10.43 -11.86
C LYS A 170 -13.43 -8.93 -11.68
N ILE A 171 -12.52 -8.12 -12.24
CA ILE A 171 -12.64 -6.65 -12.23
C ILE A 171 -13.87 -6.23 -13.00
N ASN A 172 -14.11 -6.80 -14.18
CA ASN A 172 -15.29 -6.51 -14.99
C ASN A 172 -16.58 -6.93 -14.29
N ALA A 173 -16.61 -8.11 -13.70
CA ALA A 173 -17.75 -8.59 -12.92
C ALA A 173 -18.03 -7.69 -11.71
N LEU A 174 -16.99 -7.32 -10.96
CA LEU A 174 -17.09 -6.42 -9.83
C LEU A 174 -17.57 -5.02 -10.27
N SER A 175 -17.01 -4.46 -11.33
CA SER A 175 -17.41 -3.17 -11.86
C SER A 175 -18.88 -3.15 -12.31
N THR A 176 -19.33 -4.22 -12.99
CA THR A 176 -20.73 -4.41 -13.39
C THR A 176 -21.64 -4.51 -12.17
N PHE A 177 -21.27 -5.31 -11.18
CA PHE A 177 -22.01 -5.45 -9.94
C PHE A 177 -22.16 -4.10 -9.22
N LEU A 178 -21.06 -3.37 -9.01
CA LEU A 178 -21.06 -2.08 -8.37
C LEU A 178 -21.96 -1.08 -9.13
N THR A 179 -21.78 -0.96 -10.44
CA THR A 179 -22.55 -0.05 -11.30
C THR A 179 -24.06 -0.34 -11.21
N SER A 180 -24.45 -1.61 -11.12
CA SER A 180 -25.86 -2.02 -11.01
C SER A 180 -26.51 -1.63 -9.67
N ARG A 181 -25.71 -1.52 -8.59
CA ARG A 181 -26.20 -1.24 -7.22
C ARG A 181 -26.16 0.23 -6.84
N ILE A 182 -25.08 0.93 -7.18
CA ILE A 182 -24.87 2.34 -6.76
C ILE A 182 -25.45 3.35 -7.74
N GLY A 183 -25.85 2.93 -8.92
CA GLY A 183 -26.30 3.83 -10.00
C GLY A 183 -25.14 4.69 -10.55
N LYS A 184 -25.50 5.73 -11.32
CA LYS A 184 -24.52 6.59 -12.03
C LYS A 184 -23.90 7.70 -11.16
N LYS A 185 -24.23 7.79 -9.86
CA LYS A 185 -23.83 8.94 -9.03
C LYS A 185 -22.43 8.82 -8.43
N THR A 186 -21.99 7.61 -8.09
CA THR A 186 -20.66 7.40 -7.49
C THR A 186 -19.69 6.95 -8.56
N PRO A 187 -18.61 7.72 -8.83
CA PRO A 187 -17.59 7.32 -9.80
C PRO A 187 -16.83 6.08 -9.34
N ILE A 188 -16.44 5.24 -10.30
CA ILE A 188 -15.58 4.07 -10.09
C ILE A 188 -14.25 4.34 -10.77
N ALA A 189 -13.15 4.22 -10.02
CA ALA A 189 -11.79 4.32 -10.52
C ALA A 189 -11.11 2.95 -10.50
N LEU A 190 -10.40 2.61 -11.56
CA LEU A 190 -9.54 1.43 -11.62
C LEU A 190 -8.09 1.82 -11.39
N GLY A 191 -7.36 1.03 -10.63
CA GLY A 191 -5.96 1.29 -10.32
C GLY A 191 -5.18 0.00 -10.04
N GLY A 192 -3.87 0.17 -9.89
CA GLY A 192 -2.93 -0.93 -9.70
C GLY A 192 -2.02 -1.11 -10.91
N ASN A 193 -1.46 -2.31 -11.09
CA ASN A 193 -0.57 -2.61 -12.22
C ASN A 193 -1.37 -3.29 -13.34
N LEU A 194 -2.35 -2.58 -13.90
CA LEU A 194 -3.28 -3.05 -14.95
C LEU A 194 -2.78 -2.71 -16.36
N VAL A 195 -1.48 -2.60 -16.56
CA VAL A 195 -0.87 -2.29 -17.87
C VAL A 195 -0.19 -3.53 -18.44
#